data_26d7d5bf018d15a72292281004da3844
#
_entry.id   26d7d5bf018d15a72292281004da3844
#
_cell.length_a   1.000
_cell.length_b   1.000
_cell.length_c   1.000
_cell.angle_alpha   90.00
_cell.angle_beta   90.00
_cell.angle_gamma   90.00
#
_symmetry.space_group_name_H-M   'P 1'
#
loop_
_entity.id
_entity.type
_entity.pdbx_description
1 polymer ?
#
loop_
_entity_poly.entity_id
_entity_poly.type
_entity_poly.pdbx_seq_one_letter_code
_entity_poly.pdbx_strand_id
1 'polypeptide(L)'
;MIAERKEVRASEAFRAQVQESARRFKASWVELAAHLWRVRSEGLWEEWGYATFEAYCSKELRIRRTTARKLVASYGFLARREPEVLSDRERLNRAPSFEVIEVLSRAEERGQLDDEAYAAVRESLWERPVDESEIRRELARRFPEPEPPPPPVDLELRRFAAQARKLARELGGSSRIPRAIAERAAALAEDLEELARSGGA
;
A
#
# COMPACT_ATOMS: atom_id res chain seq x y z
N MET A 1 26.31 -20.92 36.35
CA MET A 1 26.50 -21.76 35.13
C MET A 1 25.25 -22.56 34.73
N ILE A 2 24.61 -23.39 35.59
CA ILE A 2 23.44 -24.20 35.19
C ILE A 2 22.17 -23.31 35.04
N ALA A 3 21.94 -22.34 35.93
CA ALA A 3 20.82 -21.41 35.84
C ALA A 3 20.91 -20.51 34.61
N GLU A 4 22.05 -19.97 34.33
CA GLU A 4 22.34 -19.11 33.16
C GLU A 4 22.12 -19.84 31.82
N ARG A 5 22.51 -21.11 31.72
CA ARG A 5 22.19 -21.95 30.55
C ARG A 5 20.70 -22.24 30.40
N LYS A 6 19.95 -22.32 31.50
CA LYS A 6 18.49 -22.52 31.47
C LYS A 6 17.76 -21.27 30.99
N GLU A 7 18.21 -20.09 31.45
CA GLU A 7 17.64 -18.80 30.99
C GLU A 7 17.94 -18.53 29.53
N VAL A 8 19.15 -18.79 29.05
CA VAL A 8 19.53 -18.66 27.63
C VAL A 8 18.66 -19.58 26.76
N ARG A 9 18.46 -20.84 27.15
CA ARG A 9 17.61 -21.79 26.41
C ARG A 9 16.14 -21.36 26.41
N ALA A 10 15.62 -20.80 27.51
CA ALA A 10 14.27 -20.28 27.58
C ALA A 10 14.10 -19.06 26.66
N SER A 11 15.08 -18.17 26.60
CA SER A 11 15.11 -17.02 25.71
C SER A 11 15.15 -17.44 24.24
N GLU A 12 15.98 -18.42 23.88
CA GLU A 12 16.06 -18.97 22.50
C GLU A 12 14.75 -19.66 22.09
N ALA A 13 14.13 -20.44 23.00
CA ALA A 13 12.84 -21.07 22.74
C ALA A 13 11.73 -20.02 22.52
N PHE A 14 11.72 -18.96 23.32
CA PHE A 14 10.76 -17.85 23.14
C PHE A 14 11.02 -17.10 21.83
N ARG A 15 12.27 -16.85 21.47
CA ARG A 15 12.63 -16.27 20.16
C ARG A 15 12.12 -17.10 18.99
N ALA A 16 12.25 -18.43 19.07
CA ALA A 16 11.70 -19.34 18.06
C ALA A 16 10.16 -19.24 17.95
N GLN A 17 9.46 -19.12 19.08
CA GLN A 17 8.00 -18.90 19.10
C GLN A 17 7.61 -17.58 18.47
N VAL A 18 8.34 -16.50 18.74
CA VAL A 18 8.11 -15.19 18.12
C VAL A 18 8.30 -15.27 16.60
N GLN A 19 9.39 -15.92 16.16
CA GLN A 19 9.65 -16.12 14.73
C GLN A 19 8.55 -16.94 14.04
N GLU A 20 8.06 -18.00 14.68
CA GLU A 20 6.97 -18.80 14.15
C GLU A 20 5.66 -18.02 14.09
N SER A 21 5.37 -17.19 15.09
CA SER A 21 4.21 -16.29 15.07
C SER A 21 4.29 -15.26 13.95
N ALA A 22 5.48 -14.70 13.71
CA ALA A 22 5.73 -13.78 12.62
C ALA A 22 5.56 -14.44 11.23
N ARG A 23 6.04 -15.69 11.07
CA ARG A 23 5.83 -16.46 9.83
C ARG A 23 4.35 -16.73 9.57
N ARG A 24 3.59 -17.15 10.58
CA ARG A 24 2.15 -17.37 10.47
C ARG A 24 1.40 -16.09 10.10
N PHE A 25 1.78 -14.97 10.68
CA PHE A 25 1.22 -13.67 10.32
C PHE A 25 1.52 -13.31 8.88
N LYS A 26 2.77 -13.51 8.41
CA LYS A 26 3.15 -13.30 7.01
C LYS A 26 2.36 -14.19 6.04
N ALA A 27 2.12 -15.44 6.39
CA ALA A 27 1.35 -16.37 5.55
C ALA A 27 -0.16 -16.07 5.53
N SER A 28 -0.70 -15.44 6.57
CA SER A 28 -2.15 -15.19 6.68
C SER A 28 -2.72 -14.28 5.59
N TRP A 29 -1.92 -13.35 5.03
CA TRP A 29 -2.38 -12.49 3.94
C TRP A 29 -2.64 -13.28 2.65
N VAL A 30 -1.84 -14.33 2.39
CA VAL A 30 -2.00 -15.18 1.19
C VAL A 30 -3.31 -15.95 1.25
N GLU A 31 -3.66 -16.50 2.42
CA GLU A 31 -4.93 -17.20 2.63
C GLU A 31 -6.12 -16.25 2.41
N LEU A 32 -6.09 -15.07 3.01
CA LEU A 32 -7.11 -14.04 2.78
C LEU A 32 -7.20 -13.65 1.31
N ALA A 33 -6.04 -13.43 0.68
CA ALA A 33 -5.96 -13.04 -0.73
C ALA A 33 -6.50 -14.14 -1.66
N ALA A 34 -6.25 -15.42 -1.36
CA ALA A 34 -6.81 -16.56 -2.08
C ALA A 34 -8.34 -16.55 -2.03
N HIS A 35 -8.92 -16.36 -0.84
CA HIS A 35 -10.37 -16.26 -0.68
C HIS A 35 -10.95 -15.06 -1.43
N LEU A 36 -10.33 -13.89 -1.32
CA LEU A 36 -10.76 -12.69 -2.04
C LEU A 36 -10.63 -12.85 -3.56
N TRP A 37 -9.57 -13.49 -4.03
CA TRP A 37 -9.38 -13.80 -5.45
C TRP A 37 -10.51 -14.71 -5.96
N ARG A 38 -10.86 -15.76 -5.21
CA ARG A 38 -11.95 -16.66 -5.53
C ARG A 38 -13.29 -15.93 -5.55
N VAL A 39 -13.60 -15.17 -4.50
CA VAL A 39 -14.83 -14.36 -4.45
C VAL A 39 -14.93 -13.46 -5.67
N ARG A 40 -13.82 -12.82 -6.08
CA ARG A 40 -13.80 -11.93 -7.25
C ARG A 40 -13.96 -12.69 -8.56
N SER A 41 -13.25 -13.80 -8.76
CA SER A 41 -13.27 -14.57 -10.02
C SER A 41 -14.57 -15.29 -10.28
N GLU A 42 -15.22 -15.77 -9.22
CA GLU A 42 -16.51 -16.47 -9.29
C GLU A 42 -17.73 -15.54 -9.18
N GLY A 43 -17.52 -14.23 -8.90
CA GLY A 43 -18.61 -13.27 -8.79
C GLY A 43 -19.51 -13.44 -7.55
N LEU A 44 -19.02 -14.11 -6.50
CA LEU A 44 -19.83 -14.49 -5.33
C LEU A 44 -20.44 -13.31 -4.58
N TRP A 45 -19.84 -12.11 -4.68
CA TRP A 45 -20.41 -10.90 -4.08
C TRP A 45 -21.81 -10.56 -4.63
N GLU A 46 -22.10 -10.93 -5.88
CA GLU A 46 -23.42 -10.71 -6.50
C GLU A 46 -24.48 -11.58 -5.84
N GLU A 47 -24.16 -12.87 -5.60
CA GLU A 47 -25.04 -13.81 -4.90
C GLU A 47 -25.33 -13.34 -3.46
N TRP A 48 -24.38 -12.66 -2.83
CA TRP A 48 -24.52 -12.10 -1.48
C TRP A 48 -25.18 -10.71 -1.45
N GLY A 49 -25.67 -10.22 -2.61
CA GLY A 49 -26.42 -8.97 -2.73
C GLY A 49 -25.60 -7.70 -2.74
N TYR A 50 -24.31 -7.77 -3.06
CA TYR A 50 -23.46 -6.61 -3.21
C TYR A 50 -23.38 -6.16 -4.66
N ALA A 51 -23.38 -4.84 -4.89
CA ALA A 51 -23.30 -4.28 -6.25
C ALA A 51 -21.90 -4.43 -6.87
N THR A 52 -20.84 -4.55 -6.06
CA THR A 52 -19.46 -4.71 -6.52
C THR A 52 -18.64 -5.49 -5.51
N PHE A 53 -17.57 -6.14 -5.95
CA PHE A 53 -16.58 -6.77 -5.09
C PHE A 53 -16.02 -5.81 -4.03
N GLU A 54 -15.75 -4.57 -4.41
CA GLU A 54 -15.24 -3.54 -3.50
C GLU A 54 -16.28 -3.14 -2.43
N ALA A 55 -17.57 -3.16 -2.80
CA ALA A 55 -18.65 -2.90 -1.83
C ALA A 55 -18.73 -4.01 -0.79
N TYR A 56 -18.62 -5.29 -1.20
CA TYR A 56 -18.51 -6.43 -0.31
C TYR A 56 -17.30 -6.26 0.65
N CYS A 57 -16.10 -6.07 0.10
CA CYS A 57 -14.89 -5.92 0.91
C CYS A 57 -14.99 -4.78 1.93
N SER A 58 -15.56 -3.63 1.55
CA SER A 58 -15.61 -2.47 2.43
C SER A 58 -16.72 -2.56 3.48
N LYS A 59 -17.89 -3.09 3.13
CA LYS A 59 -19.07 -3.12 4.02
C LYS A 59 -19.02 -4.30 4.98
N GLU A 60 -18.69 -5.48 4.48
CA GLU A 60 -18.70 -6.71 5.28
C GLU A 60 -17.35 -6.97 5.95
N LEU A 61 -16.26 -6.94 5.19
CA LEU A 61 -14.93 -7.27 5.70
C LEU A 61 -14.20 -6.09 6.33
N ARG A 62 -14.70 -4.85 6.16
CA ARG A 62 -14.04 -3.62 6.59
C ARG A 62 -12.65 -3.41 5.97
N ILE A 63 -12.41 -4.00 4.81
CA ILE A 63 -11.17 -3.88 4.04
C ILE A 63 -11.33 -2.77 3.01
N ARG A 64 -10.39 -1.83 2.98
CA ARG A 64 -10.40 -0.72 2.00
C ARG A 64 -10.28 -1.27 0.57
N ARG A 65 -10.99 -0.63 -0.38
CA ARG A 65 -10.95 -0.96 -1.82
C ARG A 65 -9.52 -1.17 -2.34
N THR A 66 -8.62 -0.24 -2.03
CA THR A 66 -7.23 -0.31 -2.46
C THR A 66 -6.51 -1.54 -1.90
N THR A 67 -6.71 -1.86 -0.62
CA THR A 67 -6.13 -3.03 0.03
C THR A 67 -6.67 -4.33 -0.58
N ALA A 68 -7.98 -4.42 -0.81
CA ALA A 68 -8.58 -5.61 -1.42
C ALA A 68 -8.04 -5.86 -2.83
N ARG A 69 -7.91 -4.81 -3.66
CA ARG A 69 -7.32 -4.90 -5.00
C ARG A 69 -5.87 -5.37 -4.97
N LYS A 70 -5.06 -4.80 -4.08
CA LYS A 70 -3.66 -5.19 -3.90
C LYS A 70 -3.52 -6.65 -3.50
N LEU A 71 -4.32 -7.13 -2.55
CA LEU A 71 -4.33 -8.53 -2.11
C LEU A 71 -4.63 -9.47 -3.28
N VAL A 72 -5.70 -9.19 -4.03
CA VAL A 72 -6.10 -10.02 -5.17
C VAL A 72 -5.05 -10.02 -6.27
N ALA A 73 -4.47 -8.84 -6.61
CA ALA A 73 -3.42 -8.73 -7.62
C ALA A 73 -2.16 -9.49 -7.21
N SER A 74 -1.71 -9.34 -5.95
CA SER A 74 -0.55 -10.03 -5.41
C SER A 74 -0.72 -11.55 -5.39
N TYR A 75 -1.92 -12.04 -5.02
CA TYR A 75 -2.22 -13.48 -5.11
C TYR A 75 -2.20 -13.97 -6.57
N GLY A 76 -2.82 -13.23 -7.49
CA GLY A 76 -2.80 -13.55 -8.91
C GLY A 76 -1.38 -13.60 -9.49
N PHE A 77 -0.50 -12.72 -9.06
CA PHE A 77 0.92 -12.75 -9.40
C PHE A 77 1.59 -14.05 -8.92
N LEU A 78 1.43 -14.40 -7.63
CA LEU A 78 1.97 -15.67 -7.09
C LEU A 78 1.40 -16.90 -7.81
N ALA A 79 0.11 -16.90 -8.12
CA ALA A 79 -0.54 -18.03 -8.81
C ALA A 79 0.02 -18.24 -10.23
N ARG A 80 0.45 -17.18 -10.90
CA ARG A 80 1.06 -17.28 -12.24
C ARG A 80 2.55 -17.59 -12.20
N ARG A 81 3.30 -16.93 -11.30
CA ARG A 81 4.77 -16.98 -11.28
C ARG A 81 5.34 -18.06 -10.36
N GLU A 82 4.68 -18.33 -9.24
CA GLU A 82 5.16 -19.23 -8.20
C GLU A 82 4.05 -20.18 -7.69
N PRO A 83 3.37 -20.95 -8.56
CA PRO A 83 2.27 -21.84 -8.14
C PRO A 83 2.71 -22.89 -7.11
N GLU A 84 3.97 -23.31 -7.16
CA GLU A 84 4.53 -24.26 -6.22
C GLU A 84 4.64 -23.70 -4.79
N VAL A 85 4.80 -22.37 -4.66
CA VAL A 85 4.84 -21.70 -3.35
C VAL A 85 3.46 -21.76 -2.69
N LEU A 86 2.41 -21.62 -3.46
CA LEU A 86 1.03 -21.67 -2.94
C LEU A 86 0.60 -23.08 -2.51
N SER A 87 1.21 -24.11 -3.07
CA SER A 87 0.93 -25.52 -2.73
C SER A 87 1.76 -26.05 -1.56
N ASP A 88 2.84 -25.38 -1.19
CA ASP A 88 3.79 -25.81 -0.16
C ASP A 88 3.85 -24.80 0.99
N ARG A 89 3.39 -25.24 2.18
CA ARG A 89 3.36 -24.39 3.37
C ARG A 89 4.75 -23.92 3.83
N GLU A 90 5.80 -24.74 3.66
CA GLU A 90 7.15 -24.33 4.02
C GLU A 90 7.68 -23.25 3.07
N ARG A 91 7.44 -23.41 1.78
CA ARG A 91 7.79 -22.40 0.77
C ARG A 91 7.03 -21.11 1.02
N LEU A 92 5.73 -21.21 1.33
CA LEU A 92 4.89 -20.05 1.65
C LEU A 92 5.42 -19.28 2.88
N ASN A 93 5.90 -19.99 3.90
CA ASN A 93 6.50 -19.37 5.09
C ASN A 93 7.82 -18.63 4.79
N ARG A 94 8.49 -18.97 3.70
CA ARG A 94 9.72 -18.32 3.21
C ARG A 94 9.43 -17.25 2.15
N ALA A 95 8.18 -17.13 1.72
CA ALA A 95 7.78 -16.14 0.71
C ALA A 95 8.17 -14.72 1.15
N PRO A 96 8.53 -13.85 0.22
CA PRO A 96 8.71 -12.43 0.49
C PRO A 96 7.47 -11.82 1.13
N SER A 97 7.65 -10.67 1.78
CA SER A 97 6.51 -9.96 2.39
C SER A 97 5.48 -9.54 1.35
N PHE A 98 4.27 -9.25 1.84
CA PHE A 98 3.18 -8.74 1.00
C PHE A 98 3.62 -7.51 0.18
N GLU A 99 4.36 -6.60 0.81
CA GLU A 99 4.83 -5.36 0.20
C GLU A 99 5.79 -5.62 -0.98
N VAL A 100 6.64 -6.63 -0.86
CA VAL A 100 7.54 -7.03 -1.96
C VAL A 100 6.75 -7.62 -3.12
N ILE A 101 5.84 -8.54 -2.84
CA ILE A 101 4.99 -9.15 -3.87
C ILE A 101 4.07 -8.11 -4.53
N GLU A 102 3.55 -7.12 -3.77
CA GLU A 102 2.77 -6.01 -4.33
C GLU A 102 3.58 -5.21 -5.35
N VAL A 103 4.83 -4.87 -5.04
CA VAL A 103 5.71 -4.13 -5.97
C VAL A 103 5.91 -4.91 -7.27
N LEU A 104 6.18 -6.22 -7.18
CA LEU A 104 6.35 -7.08 -8.35
C LEU A 104 5.06 -7.20 -9.18
N SER A 105 3.93 -7.44 -8.53
CA SER A 105 2.62 -7.50 -9.17
C SER A 105 2.31 -6.22 -9.94
N ARG A 106 2.57 -5.05 -9.36
CA ARG A 106 2.38 -3.75 -10.02
C ARG A 106 3.37 -3.51 -11.15
N ALA A 107 4.62 -3.97 -11.02
CA ALA A 107 5.60 -3.91 -12.11
C ALA A 107 5.17 -4.77 -13.30
N GLU A 108 4.63 -5.97 -13.05
CA GLU A 108 4.07 -6.83 -14.10
C GLU A 108 2.86 -6.18 -14.78
N GLU A 109 1.91 -5.63 -14.01
CA GLU A 109 0.74 -4.91 -14.55
C GLU A 109 1.13 -3.72 -15.44
N ARG A 110 2.26 -3.08 -15.16
CA ARG A 110 2.81 -1.99 -15.99
C ARG A 110 3.67 -2.47 -17.17
N GLY A 111 3.85 -3.79 -17.33
CA GLY A 111 4.71 -4.35 -18.36
C GLY A 111 6.23 -4.11 -18.16
N GLN A 112 6.63 -3.76 -16.93
CA GLN A 112 8.04 -3.56 -16.57
C GLN A 112 8.73 -4.85 -16.12
N LEU A 113 7.95 -5.89 -15.79
CA LEU A 113 8.41 -7.17 -15.26
C LEU A 113 8.03 -8.29 -16.24
N ASP A 114 8.86 -8.54 -17.21
CA ASP A 114 8.79 -9.71 -18.09
C ASP A 114 9.46 -10.94 -17.44
N ASP A 115 9.53 -12.05 -18.16
CA ASP A 115 10.09 -13.30 -17.66
C ASP A 115 11.59 -13.19 -17.35
N GLU A 116 12.35 -12.47 -18.16
CA GLU A 116 13.79 -12.26 -17.98
C GLU A 116 14.05 -11.36 -16.75
N ALA A 117 13.34 -10.25 -16.67
CA ALA A 117 13.42 -9.34 -15.52
C ALA A 117 13.04 -10.03 -14.20
N TYR A 118 12.00 -10.91 -14.24
CA TYR A 118 11.62 -11.68 -13.08
C TYR A 118 12.68 -12.72 -12.70
N ALA A 119 13.19 -13.48 -13.65
CA ALA A 119 14.26 -14.47 -13.40
C ALA A 119 15.49 -13.83 -12.74
N ALA A 120 15.85 -12.63 -13.16
CA ALA A 120 17.01 -11.90 -12.63
C ALA A 120 16.84 -11.45 -11.16
N VAL A 121 15.62 -11.27 -10.67
CA VAL A 121 15.37 -10.89 -9.25
C VAL A 121 14.91 -12.08 -8.40
N ARG A 122 14.43 -13.14 -9.02
CA ARG A 122 13.82 -14.29 -8.34
C ARG A 122 14.76 -14.94 -7.34
N GLU A 123 16.02 -15.18 -7.71
CA GLU A 123 17.00 -15.82 -6.83
C GLU A 123 17.21 -15.02 -5.54
N SER A 124 17.33 -13.69 -5.65
CA SER A 124 17.52 -12.82 -4.49
C SER A 124 16.30 -12.76 -3.58
N LEU A 125 15.10 -13.01 -4.12
CA LEU A 125 13.84 -12.94 -3.38
C LEU A 125 13.52 -14.23 -2.62
N TRP A 126 13.88 -15.40 -3.17
CA TRP A 126 13.41 -16.69 -2.68
C TRP A 126 14.50 -17.54 -2.02
N GLU A 127 15.74 -17.35 -2.39
CA GLU A 127 16.84 -18.25 -2.00
C GLU A 127 17.76 -17.67 -0.93
N ARG A 128 17.69 -16.36 -0.66
CA ARG A 128 18.54 -15.71 0.35
C ARG A 128 17.72 -15.01 1.43
N PRO A 129 18.12 -15.11 2.71
CA PRO A 129 17.59 -14.23 3.74
C PRO A 129 18.15 -12.82 3.52
N VAL A 130 17.49 -12.01 2.74
CA VAL A 130 17.87 -10.62 2.45
C VAL A 130 17.04 -9.67 3.31
N ASP A 131 17.63 -8.51 3.63
CA ASP A 131 16.90 -7.42 4.28
C ASP A 131 15.78 -6.93 3.35
N GLU A 132 14.53 -7.10 3.76
CA GLU A 132 13.36 -6.70 2.99
C GLU A 132 13.38 -5.21 2.61
N SER A 133 14.06 -4.38 3.39
CA SER A 133 14.20 -2.95 3.11
C SER A 133 15.17 -2.69 1.94
N GLU A 134 16.18 -3.54 1.80
CA GLU A 134 17.14 -3.49 0.70
C GLU A 134 16.50 -3.97 -0.60
N ILE A 135 15.78 -5.10 -0.54
CA ILE A 135 15.00 -5.62 -1.68
C ILE A 135 14.03 -4.55 -2.19
N ARG A 136 13.24 -3.94 -1.30
CA ARG A 136 12.27 -2.91 -1.72
C ARG A 136 12.95 -1.70 -2.39
N ARG A 137 14.10 -1.27 -1.89
CA ARG A 137 14.88 -0.18 -2.51
C ARG A 137 15.41 -0.58 -3.90
N GLU A 138 15.88 -1.80 -4.05
CA GLU A 138 16.34 -2.32 -5.33
C GLU A 138 15.19 -2.42 -6.33
N LEU A 139 14.06 -3.02 -5.94
CA LEU A 139 12.87 -3.13 -6.79
C LEU A 139 12.31 -1.76 -7.18
N ALA A 140 12.28 -0.79 -6.26
CA ALA A 140 11.82 0.57 -6.55
C ALA A 140 12.73 1.29 -7.56
N ARG A 141 14.04 1.01 -7.55
CA ARG A 141 14.97 1.54 -8.56
C ARG A 141 14.82 0.86 -9.91
N ARG A 142 14.58 -0.46 -9.90
CA ARG A 142 14.46 -1.27 -11.13
C ARG A 142 13.12 -1.11 -11.81
N PHE A 143 12.06 -0.95 -11.03
CA PHE A 143 10.67 -0.81 -11.47
C PHE A 143 10.06 0.47 -10.92
N PRO A 144 10.51 1.65 -11.36
CA PRO A 144 10.04 2.93 -10.83
C PRO A 144 8.53 3.07 -11.05
N GLU A 145 7.84 3.60 -10.03
CA GLU A 145 6.47 4.02 -10.20
C GLU A 145 6.42 5.26 -11.09
N PRO A 146 5.48 5.34 -12.04
CA PRO A 146 5.27 6.56 -12.78
C PRO A 146 4.92 7.69 -11.80
N GLU A 147 5.53 8.85 -12.01
CA GLU A 147 5.11 10.02 -11.25
C GLU A 147 3.60 10.24 -11.43
N PRO A 148 2.87 10.49 -10.34
CA PRO A 148 1.46 10.83 -10.47
C PRO A 148 1.34 12.04 -11.39
N PRO A 149 0.36 12.06 -12.31
CA PRO A 149 0.13 13.22 -13.14
C PRO A 149 -0.03 14.45 -12.24
N PRO A 150 0.51 15.61 -12.63
CA PRO A 150 0.33 16.83 -11.86
C PRO A 150 -1.17 17.04 -11.62
N PRO A 151 -1.56 17.46 -10.41
CA PRO A 151 -2.95 17.72 -10.12
C PRO A 151 -3.50 18.74 -11.14
N PRO A 152 -4.76 18.58 -11.58
CA PRO A 152 -5.40 19.58 -12.44
C PRO A 152 -5.21 20.99 -11.84
N VAL A 153 -4.89 21.96 -12.66
CA VAL A 153 -4.59 23.34 -12.23
C VAL A 153 -5.68 23.92 -11.34
N ASP A 154 -6.94 23.62 -11.67
CA ASP A 154 -8.09 24.03 -10.88
C ASP A 154 -8.12 23.41 -9.47
N LEU A 155 -7.69 22.15 -9.33
CA LEU A 155 -7.60 21.46 -8.03
C LEU A 155 -6.48 22.05 -7.17
N GLU A 156 -5.36 22.40 -7.78
CA GLU A 156 -4.24 23.03 -7.09
C GLU A 156 -4.62 24.43 -6.61
N LEU A 157 -5.23 25.23 -7.47
CA LEU A 157 -5.71 26.58 -7.13
C LEU A 157 -6.74 26.53 -6.00
N ARG A 158 -7.71 25.61 -6.04
CA ARG A 158 -8.67 25.40 -4.94
C ARG A 158 -8.01 25.02 -3.63
N ARG A 159 -6.94 24.23 -3.67
CA ARG A 159 -6.15 23.86 -2.47
C ARG A 159 -5.48 25.11 -1.88
N PHE A 160 -4.85 25.95 -2.70
CA PHE A 160 -4.24 27.20 -2.25
C PHE A 160 -5.27 28.18 -1.73
N ALA A 161 -6.42 28.31 -2.37
CA ALA A 161 -7.53 29.13 -1.88
C ALA A 161 -8.02 28.68 -0.49
N ALA A 162 -8.15 27.36 -0.27
CA ALA A 162 -8.51 26.81 1.04
C ALA A 162 -7.46 27.11 2.12
N GLN A 163 -6.17 27.04 1.78
CA GLN A 163 -5.08 27.40 2.70
C GLN A 163 -5.09 28.90 3.03
N ALA A 164 -5.27 29.74 2.04
CA ALA A 164 -5.37 31.20 2.22
C ALA A 164 -6.56 31.58 3.11
N ARG A 165 -7.74 30.95 2.92
CA ARG A 165 -8.90 31.13 3.81
C ARG A 165 -8.64 30.69 5.24
N LYS A 166 -7.95 29.56 5.43
CA LYS A 166 -7.58 29.11 6.76
C LYS A 166 -6.65 30.12 7.43
N LEU A 167 -5.65 30.59 6.71
CA LEU A 167 -4.72 31.62 7.18
C LEU A 167 -5.44 32.92 7.55
N ALA A 168 -6.36 33.38 6.69
CA ALA A 168 -7.16 34.59 6.96
C ALA A 168 -7.96 34.49 8.27
N ARG A 169 -8.55 33.32 8.56
CA ARG A 169 -9.29 33.09 9.81
C ARG A 169 -8.37 33.07 11.03
N GLU A 170 -7.21 32.43 10.93
CA GLU A 170 -6.21 32.37 12.02
C GLU A 170 -5.66 33.76 12.33
N LEU A 171 -5.32 34.53 11.30
CA LEU A 171 -4.85 35.92 11.43
C LEU A 171 -5.94 36.83 12.01
N GLY A 172 -7.18 36.69 11.54
CA GLY A 172 -8.32 37.48 12.04
C GLY A 172 -8.71 37.20 13.47
N GLY A 173 -8.39 35.99 13.98
CA GLY A 173 -8.58 35.62 15.41
C GLY A 173 -7.47 36.13 16.34
N SER A 174 -6.38 36.67 15.80
CA SER A 174 -5.23 37.12 16.60
C SER A 174 -5.33 38.61 16.93
N SER A 175 -5.33 38.97 18.20
CA SER A 175 -5.28 40.36 18.66
C SER A 175 -3.93 41.04 18.39
N ARG A 176 -2.89 40.31 18.02
CA ARG A 176 -1.53 40.82 17.77
C ARG A 176 -1.32 41.19 16.31
N ILE A 177 -2.20 40.80 15.41
CA ILE A 177 -2.02 40.98 13.97
C ILE A 177 -2.99 42.06 13.48
N PRO A 178 -2.50 43.07 12.74
CA PRO A 178 -3.36 44.08 12.15
C PRO A 178 -4.43 43.44 11.22
N ARG A 179 -5.66 43.90 11.35
CA ARG A 179 -6.81 43.38 10.57
C ARG A 179 -6.56 43.40 9.05
N ALA A 180 -5.85 44.42 8.56
CA ALA A 180 -5.49 44.54 7.15
C ALA A 180 -4.67 43.37 6.62
N ILE A 181 -3.92 42.63 7.46
CA ILE A 181 -3.20 41.42 7.03
C ILE A 181 -4.14 40.25 6.84
N ALA A 182 -5.12 40.06 7.73
CA ALA A 182 -6.15 39.04 7.57
C ALA A 182 -7.00 39.30 6.31
N GLU A 183 -7.34 40.54 6.04
CA GLU A 183 -8.08 40.95 4.86
C GLU A 183 -7.33 40.66 3.55
N ARG A 184 -5.99 40.87 3.53
CA ARG A 184 -5.16 40.49 2.37
C ARG A 184 -5.13 38.97 2.14
N ALA A 185 -5.10 38.19 3.19
CA ALA A 185 -5.13 36.74 3.06
C ALA A 185 -6.51 36.27 2.56
N ALA A 186 -7.60 36.93 2.94
CA ALA A 186 -8.95 36.67 2.42
C ALA A 186 -9.06 37.04 0.94
N ALA A 187 -8.58 38.20 0.54
CA ALA A 187 -8.55 38.62 -0.86
C ALA A 187 -7.73 37.66 -1.74
N LEU A 188 -6.55 37.21 -1.26
CA LEU A 188 -5.79 36.19 -1.98
C LEU A 188 -6.58 34.89 -2.19
N ALA A 189 -7.41 34.49 -1.23
CA ALA A 189 -8.25 33.30 -1.38
C ALA A 189 -9.33 33.49 -2.47
N GLU A 190 -9.92 34.68 -2.56
CA GLU A 190 -10.90 35.03 -3.58
C GLU A 190 -10.26 35.08 -4.98
N ASP A 191 -9.11 35.68 -5.13
CA ASP A 191 -8.33 35.73 -6.37
C ASP A 191 -7.99 34.30 -6.88
N LEU A 192 -7.53 33.42 -5.99
CA LEU A 192 -7.21 32.04 -6.34
C LEU A 192 -8.45 31.24 -6.75
N GLU A 193 -9.63 31.52 -6.17
CA GLU A 193 -10.87 30.88 -6.57
C GLU A 193 -11.39 31.37 -7.92
N GLU A 194 -11.19 32.63 -8.21
CA GLU A 194 -11.54 33.22 -9.51
C GLU A 194 -10.65 32.60 -10.61
N LEU A 195 -9.34 32.49 -10.36
CA LEU A 195 -8.42 31.78 -11.26
C LEU A 195 -8.81 30.30 -11.46
N ALA A 196 -9.23 29.62 -10.40
CA ALA A 196 -9.68 28.24 -10.49
C ALA A 196 -10.97 28.08 -11.31
N ARG A 197 -11.82 29.11 -11.34
CA ARG A 197 -13.04 29.12 -12.16
C ARG A 197 -12.78 29.49 -13.61
N SER A 198 -11.82 30.37 -13.86
CA SER A 198 -11.48 30.83 -15.21
C SER A 198 -10.51 29.91 -15.96
N GLY A 199 -9.70 29.11 -15.26
CA GLY A 199 -8.75 28.17 -15.87
C GLY A 199 -9.36 26.86 -16.36
N GLY A 200 -10.68 26.66 -16.24
CA GLY A 200 -11.43 25.49 -16.71
C GLY A 200 -12.21 25.72 -18.02
N ALA A 201 -11.92 26.80 -18.74
CA ALA A 201 -12.54 27.14 -20.02
C ALA A 201 -11.61 26.84 -21.21
#